data_9126309ec3dc1c25854713bde06d7121
#
_entry.id   9126309ec3dc1c25854713bde06d7121
#
_cell.length_a   1.000
_cell.length_b   1.000
_cell.length_c   1.000
_cell.angle_alpha   90.00
_cell.angle_beta   90.00
_cell.angle_gamma   90.00
#
_symmetry.space_group_name_H-M   'P 1'
#
loop_
_entity.id
_entity.type
_entity.pdbx_description
1 polymer ?
#
loop_
_entity_poly.entity_id
_entity_poly.type
_entity_poly.pdbx_seq_one_letter_code
_entity_poly.pdbx_strand_id
1 'polypeptide(L)'
;MAKTAIQTSQENQPVIQVENVSKLFRTPNEGAISALQSVSLNISHGEFITVVGPSGCGKSTLLKLIAGFSPPSSGRILCQNEEVRGLNTKVGYVPQESKLFPWLTVEENVGFGLDSKRYPREKREHQVQQFINLAGLAGFEKYYPAQLSGGMSKRASIIRALAYEPAVILMDEPFGPLDAQTRMVLQDELLKIWEQKRQTIVFVTHDLVEAVALADRVVVITHRPGQIKDIINVSMKRPRNIFEIHRQEGFDEAYGRLWNIFRHELNIGMH
;
A
#
# COMPACT_ATOMS: atom_id res chain seq x y z
N MET A 1 32.01 2.34 20.27
CA MET A 1 30.91 1.50 20.87
C MET A 1 29.55 2.22 21.04
N ALA A 2 29.45 3.54 21.12
CA ALA A 2 28.16 4.25 21.29
C ALA A 2 27.32 4.42 20.00
N LYS A 3 27.91 4.36 18.80
CA LYS A 3 27.17 4.48 17.52
C LYS A 3 26.39 3.23 17.13
N THR A 4 26.79 2.05 17.58
CA THR A 4 26.13 0.77 17.25
C THR A 4 24.86 0.55 18.09
N ALA A 5 24.82 1.09 19.32
CA ALA A 5 23.65 0.95 20.20
C ALA A 5 22.47 1.86 19.83
N ILE A 6 22.74 2.98 19.14
CA ILE A 6 21.68 3.91 18.70
C ILE A 6 20.99 3.41 17.42
N GLN A 7 21.70 2.69 16.55
CA GLN A 7 21.10 2.10 15.35
C GLN A 7 20.15 0.93 15.65
N THR A 8 20.49 0.09 16.64
CA THR A 8 19.64 -1.06 17.03
C THR A 8 18.34 -0.66 17.74
N SER A 9 18.26 0.51 18.35
CA SER A 9 17.03 1.00 19.01
C SER A 9 16.04 1.67 18.05
N GLN A 10 16.47 2.11 16.86
CA GLN A 10 15.59 2.69 15.84
C GLN A 10 14.92 1.62 14.95
N GLU A 11 15.53 0.44 14.79
CA GLU A 11 14.97 -0.66 13.98
C GLU A 11 13.71 -1.31 14.59
N ASN A 12 13.44 -1.08 15.87
CA ASN A 12 12.32 -1.71 16.60
C ASN A 12 11.09 -0.79 16.77
N GLN A 13 11.15 0.48 16.32
CA GLN A 13 10.01 1.38 16.44
C GLN A 13 9.13 1.32 15.18
N PRO A 14 7.78 1.24 15.34
CA PRO A 14 6.88 1.22 14.20
C PRO A 14 6.95 2.57 13.45
N VAL A 15 6.97 2.50 12.11
CA VAL A 15 6.94 3.69 11.24
C VAL A 15 5.55 4.34 11.20
N ILE A 16 4.50 3.53 11.32
CA ILE A 16 3.11 3.98 11.50
C ILE A 16 2.55 3.36 12.77
N GLN A 17 1.90 4.19 13.60
CA GLN A 17 1.13 3.77 14.76
C GLN A 17 -0.28 4.31 14.62
N VAL A 18 -1.25 3.41 14.57
CA VAL A 18 -2.69 3.71 14.59
C VAL A 18 -3.18 3.35 15.98
N GLU A 19 -3.65 4.34 16.77
CA GLU A 19 -4.01 4.15 18.16
C GLU A 19 -5.50 4.44 18.40
N ASN A 20 -6.28 3.37 18.59
CA ASN A 20 -7.73 3.40 18.89
C ASN A 20 -8.53 4.32 17.94
N VAL A 21 -8.19 4.28 16.64
CA VAL A 21 -8.75 5.17 15.63
C VAL A 21 -10.17 4.74 15.27
N SER A 22 -11.09 5.71 15.33
CA SER A 22 -12.44 5.56 14.80
C SER A 22 -12.74 6.65 13.78
N LYS A 23 -13.62 6.35 12.82
CA LYS A 23 -14.07 7.31 11.81
C LYS A 23 -15.57 7.26 11.61
N LEU A 24 -16.22 8.39 11.86
CA LEU A 24 -17.64 8.63 11.63
C LEU A 24 -17.78 9.62 10.46
N PHE A 25 -18.63 9.30 9.52
CA PHE A 25 -19.07 10.22 8.47
C PHE A 25 -20.48 10.68 8.79
N ARG A 26 -20.73 11.99 8.73
CA ARG A 26 -22.08 12.55 8.84
C ARG A 26 -22.66 12.71 7.45
N THR A 27 -23.82 12.10 7.21
CA THR A 27 -24.57 12.26 5.97
C THR A 27 -25.83 13.10 6.27
N PRO A 28 -26.20 14.04 5.38
CA PRO A 28 -27.34 14.92 5.60
C PRO A 28 -28.67 14.16 5.83
N ASN A 29 -28.83 12.98 5.22
CA ASN A 29 -30.08 12.25 5.15
C ASN A 29 -30.10 10.94 5.97
N GLU A 30 -28.95 10.39 6.39
CA GLU A 30 -28.85 9.04 6.98
C GLU A 30 -28.23 9.04 8.39
N GLY A 31 -27.95 10.21 8.97
CA GLY A 31 -27.32 10.31 10.28
C GLY A 31 -25.79 10.07 10.23
N ALA A 32 -25.24 9.42 11.25
CA ALA A 32 -23.82 9.15 11.34
C ALA A 32 -23.50 7.72 10.93
N ILE A 33 -22.61 7.55 9.93
CA ILE A 33 -22.13 6.25 9.49
C ILE A 33 -20.74 5.98 10.10
N SER A 34 -20.63 4.94 10.93
CA SER A 34 -19.34 4.50 11.45
C SER A 34 -18.60 3.67 10.40
N ALA A 35 -17.52 4.18 9.86
CA ALA A 35 -16.69 3.48 8.88
C ALA A 35 -15.64 2.59 9.55
N LEU A 36 -14.98 3.10 10.62
CA LEU A 36 -13.99 2.38 11.42
C LEU A 36 -14.28 2.59 12.89
N GLN A 37 -14.01 1.56 13.71
CA GLN A 37 -14.21 1.59 15.15
C GLN A 37 -13.00 0.99 15.89
N SER A 38 -12.35 1.81 16.73
CA SER A 38 -11.26 1.41 17.63
C SER A 38 -10.17 0.58 16.96
N VAL A 39 -9.72 0.99 15.76
CA VAL A 39 -8.63 0.33 15.03
C VAL A 39 -7.30 0.70 15.66
N SER A 40 -6.52 -0.32 16.05
CA SER A 40 -5.13 -0.16 16.54
C SER A 40 -4.20 -1.06 15.73
N LEU A 41 -3.14 -0.48 15.14
CA LEU A 41 -2.21 -1.17 14.26
C LEU A 41 -0.84 -0.52 14.31
N ASN A 42 0.21 -1.31 14.51
CA ASN A 42 1.59 -0.89 14.36
C ASN A 42 2.17 -1.50 13.08
N ILE A 43 2.86 -0.68 12.28
CA ILE A 43 3.53 -1.08 11.04
C ILE A 43 5.01 -0.78 11.17
N SER A 44 5.84 -1.81 10.97
CA SER A 44 7.29 -1.72 11.12
C SER A 44 7.97 -1.11 9.88
N HIS A 45 9.17 -0.63 10.04
CA HIS A 45 9.99 -0.19 8.91
C HIS A 45 10.27 -1.35 7.95
N GLY A 46 10.19 -1.09 6.65
CA GLY A 46 10.48 -2.06 5.59
C GLY A 46 9.47 -3.22 5.50
N GLU A 47 8.37 -3.16 6.22
CA GLU A 47 7.32 -4.19 6.21
C GLU A 47 6.40 -4.03 4.99
N PHE A 48 6.05 -5.14 4.36
CA PHE A 48 4.95 -5.21 3.39
C PHE A 48 3.71 -5.73 4.10
N ILE A 49 2.77 -4.87 4.41
CA ILE A 49 1.52 -5.25 5.07
C ILE A 49 0.34 -5.11 4.10
N THR A 50 -0.52 -6.13 4.07
CA THR A 50 -1.77 -6.07 3.31
C THR A 50 -2.96 -5.91 4.26
N VAL A 51 -3.98 -5.21 3.79
CA VAL A 51 -5.25 -5.00 4.51
C VAL A 51 -6.37 -5.56 3.65
N VAL A 52 -7.06 -6.58 4.15
CA VAL A 52 -8.18 -7.24 3.48
C VAL A 52 -9.47 -7.10 4.29
N GLY A 53 -10.59 -7.24 3.62
CA GLY A 53 -11.91 -7.16 4.24
C GLY A 53 -13.00 -6.96 3.19
N PRO A 54 -14.27 -7.11 3.57
CA PRO A 54 -15.41 -6.92 2.67
C PRO A 54 -15.44 -5.53 2.02
N SER A 55 -16.15 -5.41 0.89
CA SER A 55 -16.35 -4.11 0.26
C SER A 55 -17.05 -3.13 1.20
N GLY A 56 -16.58 -1.89 1.26
CA GLY A 56 -17.15 -0.86 2.12
C GLY A 56 -16.83 -0.97 3.61
N CYS A 57 -15.97 -1.90 4.06
CA CYS A 57 -15.61 -2.08 5.47
C CYS A 57 -14.67 -0.99 6.04
N GLY A 58 -14.15 -0.09 5.22
CA GLY A 58 -13.30 1.02 5.69
C GLY A 58 -11.82 0.94 5.35
N LYS A 59 -11.35 -0.03 4.52
CA LYS A 59 -9.94 -0.17 4.12
C LYS A 59 -9.36 1.12 3.51
N SER A 60 -10.00 1.64 2.47
CA SER A 60 -9.61 2.92 1.84
C SER A 60 -9.74 4.10 2.81
N THR A 61 -10.67 4.03 3.77
CA THR A 61 -10.79 5.04 4.83
C THR A 61 -9.56 5.02 5.72
N LEU A 62 -9.09 3.84 6.15
CA LEU A 62 -7.86 3.70 6.94
C LEU A 62 -6.65 4.31 6.21
N LEU A 63 -6.47 3.99 4.91
CA LEU A 63 -5.39 4.58 4.12
C LEU A 63 -5.49 6.11 4.05
N LYS A 64 -6.70 6.65 3.82
CA LYS A 64 -6.94 8.10 3.75
C LYS A 64 -6.66 8.80 5.09
N LEU A 65 -6.91 8.14 6.21
CA LEU A 65 -6.57 8.65 7.54
C LEU A 65 -5.05 8.68 7.75
N ILE A 66 -4.33 7.61 7.37
CA ILE A 66 -2.86 7.54 7.44
C ILE A 66 -2.22 8.59 6.51
N ALA A 67 -2.80 8.80 5.32
CA ALA A 67 -2.37 9.84 4.39
C ALA A 67 -2.69 11.28 4.87
N GLY A 68 -3.52 11.42 5.91
CA GLY A 68 -3.95 12.73 6.42
C GLY A 68 -4.93 13.47 5.51
N PHE A 69 -5.60 12.76 4.57
CA PHE A 69 -6.64 13.35 3.73
C PHE A 69 -7.91 13.70 4.51
N SER A 70 -8.12 13.06 5.66
CA SER A 70 -9.12 13.46 6.63
C SER A 70 -8.66 13.07 8.04
N PRO A 71 -9.06 13.83 9.09
CA PRO A 71 -8.73 13.46 10.47
C PRO A 71 -9.57 12.27 10.94
N PRO A 72 -9.08 11.47 11.91
CA PRO A 72 -9.90 10.52 12.63
C PRO A 72 -10.99 11.25 13.45
N SER A 73 -12.07 10.56 13.80
CA SER A 73 -13.11 11.08 14.71
C SER A 73 -12.72 10.90 16.17
N SER A 74 -11.94 9.86 16.47
CA SER A 74 -11.29 9.62 17.76
C SER A 74 -10.02 8.80 17.57
N GLY A 75 -9.15 8.77 18.58
CA GLY A 75 -7.83 8.17 18.48
C GLY A 75 -6.84 9.08 17.74
N ARG A 76 -5.66 8.56 17.45
CA ARG A 76 -4.59 9.29 16.74
C ARG A 76 -3.78 8.36 15.84
N ILE A 77 -3.11 8.96 14.87
CA ILE A 77 -2.16 8.28 13.97
C ILE A 77 -0.83 8.99 14.07
N LEU A 78 0.24 8.22 14.27
CA LEU A 78 1.59 8.73 14.21
C LEU A 78 2.32 8.15 13.00
N CYS A 79 3.12 8.97 12.34
CA CYS A 79 4.03 8.57 11.28
C CYS A 79 5.44 9.02 11.67
N GLN A 80 6.37 8.08 11.83
CA GLN A 80 7.72 8.37 12.35
C GLN A 80 7.67 9.14 13.68
N ASN A 81 6.83 8.70 14.62
CA ASN A 81 6.59 9.30 15.94
C ASN A 81 5.99 10.73 15.92
N GLU A 82 5.60 11.26 14.77
CA GLU A 82 4.91 12.54 14.66
C GLU A 82 3.43 12.33 14.37
N GLU A 83 2.56 13.02 15.10
CA GLU A 83 1.11 12.93 14.91
C GLU A 83 0.69 13.51 13.55
N VAL A 84 -0.12 12.75 12.81
CA VAL A 84 -0.68 13.14 11.51
C VAL A 84 -1.86 14.08 11.73
N ARG A 85 -1.63 15.40 11.60
CA ARG A 85 -2.65 16.46 11.79
C ARG A 85 -3.11 17.13 10.49
N GLY A 86 -2.87 16.54 9.36
CA GLY A 86 -3.19 17.05 8.03
C GLY A 86 -2.49 16.21 6.99
N LEU A 87 -2.26 16.76 5.80
CA LEU A 87 -1.61 16.03 4.70
C LEU A 87 -0.23 15.49 5.15
N ASN A 88 -0.11 14.17 5.13
CA ASN A 88 1.13 13.49 5.54
C ASN A 88 2.11 13.42 4.36
N THR A 89 3.06 14.35 4.31
CA THR A 89 4.07 14.41 3.24
C THR A 89 5.14 13.31 3.31
N LYS A 90 5.15 12.50 4.39
CA LYS A 90 6.06 11.37 4.57
C LYS A 90 5.58 10.10 3.85
N VAL A 91 4.33 10.10 3.36
CA VAL A 91 3.75 8.95 2.67
C VAL A 91 3.54 9.19 1.19
N GLY A 92 3.74 8.14 0.38
CA GLY A 92 3.31 8.06 -1.01
C GLY A 92 1.92 7.44 -1.10
N TYR A 93 1.06 7.95 -1.99
CA TYR A 93 -0.28 7.39 -2.16
C TYR A 93 -0.53 6.96 -3.60
N VAL A 94 -0.88 5.69 -3.79
CA VAL A 94 -1.27 5.10 -5.07
C VAL A 94 -2.77 4.82 -5.01
N PRO A 95 -3.60 5.61 -5.69
CA PRO A 95 -5.05 5.39 -5.71
C PRO A 95 -5.45 4.19 -6.59
N GLN A 96 -6.68 3.73 -6.43
CA GLN A 96 -7.27 2.65 -7.23
C GLN A 96 -7.23 2.98 -8.73
N GLU A 97 -7.60 4.18 -9.13
CA GLU A 97 -7.47 4.67 -10.49
C GLU A 97 -6.08 5.26 -10.75
N SER A 98 -5.57 5.09 -11.97
CA SER A 98 -4.32 5.73 -12.38
C SER A 98 -4.54 7.23 -12.58
N LYS A 99 -4.16 8.04 -11.58
CA LYS A 99 -4.31 9.51 -11.61
C LYS A 99 -2.97 10.17 -11.97
N LEU A 100 -2.47 9.89 -13.17
CA LEU A 100 -1.35 10.64 -13.72
C LEU A 100 -1.78 12.06 -14.06
N PHE A 101 -0.85 13.00 -13.99
CA PHE A 101 -1.08 14.36 -14.48
C PHE A 101 -1.16 14.35 -16.00
N PRO A 102 -2.32 14.62 -16.63
CA PRO A 102 -2.52 14.41 -18.07
C PRO A 102 -1.69 15.35 -18.95
N TRP A 103 -1.23 16.46 -18.40
CA TRP A 103 -0.39 17.48 -19.07
C TRP A 103 1.12 17.22 -18.91
N LEU A 104 1.53 16.18 -18.16
CA LEU A 104 2.92 15.78 -17.98
C LEU A 104 3.19 14.46 -18.69
N THR A 105 4.40 14.34 -19.24
CA THR A 105 4.91 13.08 -19.79
C THR A 105 5.13 12.03 -18.70
N VAL A 106 5.48 10.79 -19.07
CA VAL A 106 5.82 9.73 -18.11
C VAL A 106 6.97 10.15 -17.21
N GLU A 107 8.08 10.64 -17.77
CA GLU A 107 9.25 11.06 -17.00
C GLU A 107 8.96 12.24 -16.06
N GLU A 108 8.15 13.19 -16.51
CA GLU A 108 7.72 14.33 -15.70
C GLU A 108 6.79 13.91 -14.58
N ASN A 109 5.85 12.98 -14.85
CA ASN A 109 5.01 12.39 -13.81
C ASN A 109 5.84 11.67 -12.74
N VAL A 110 6.78 10.82 -13.15
CA VAL A 110 7.65 10.08 -12.22
C VAL A 110 8.54 11.03 -11.42
N GLY A 111 9.08 12.06 -12.08
CA GLY A 111 9.96 13.06 -11.45
C GLY A 111 9.25 14.07 -10.57
N PHE A 112 7.93 14.19 -10.63
CA PHE A 112 7.17 15.24 -9.97
C PHE A 112 7.41 15.32 -8.45
N GLY A 113 7.45 14.17 -7.76
CA GLY A 113 7.73 14.12 -6.32
C GLY A 113 9.17 14.52 -5.96
N LEU A 114 10.12 14.28 -6.85
CA LEU A 114 11.53 14.64 -6.68
C LEU A 114 11.73 16.15 -6.79
N ASP A 115 10.97 16.82 -7.67
CA ASP A 115 11.03 18.29 -7.85
C ASP A 115 10.64 18.99 -6.54
N SER A 116 9.66 18.46 -5.81
CA SER A 116 9.23 19.02 -4.52
C SER A 116 10.31 18.91 -3.43
N LYS A 117 11.20 17.92 -3.51
CA LYS A 117 12.33 17.70 -2.59
C LYS A 117 13.60 18.44 -3.00
N ARG A 118 13.58 19.24 -4.07
CA ARG A 118 14.74 19.98 -4.61
C ARG A 118 15.94 19.07 -4.90
N TYR A 119 15.68 17.90 -5.46
CA TYR A 119 16.76 16.98 -5.87
C TYR A 119 17.66 17.66 -6.90
N PRO A 120 19.01 17.47 -6.82
CA PRO A 120 19.90 17.90 -7.88
C PRO A 120 19.51 17.27 -9.22
N ARG A 121 19.56 18.04 -10.31
CA ARG A 121 19.05 17.65 -11.64
C ARG A 121 19.59 16.29 -12.10
N GLU A 122 20.89 16.06 -12.02
CA GLU A 122 21.52 14.80 -12.43
C GLU A 122 21.01 13.60 -11.63
N LYS A 123 20.88 13.75 -10.30
CA LYS A 123 20.32 12.69 -9.42
C LYS A 123 18.88 12.42 -9.74
N ARG A 124 18.09 13.46 -10.02
CA ARG A 124 16.68 13.34 -10.42
C ARG A 124 16.54 12.55 -11.72
N GLU A 125 17.27 12.96 -12.76
CA GLU A 125 17.24 12.32 -14.07
C GLU A 125 17.64 10.83 -13.96
N HIS A 126 18.71 10.52 -13.25
CA HIS A 126 19.14 9.15 -12.99
C HIS A 126 18.05 8.32 -12.27
N GLN A 127 17.43 8.86 -11.22
CA GLN A 127 16.42 8.16 -10.45
C GLN A 127 15.15 7.94 -11.27
N VAL A 128 14.67 8.95 -12.00
CA VAL A 128 13.53 8.82 -12.92
C VAL A 128 13.77 7.71 -13.93
N GLN A 129 14.95 7.71 -14.60
CA GLN A 129 15.27 6.68 -15.58
C GLN A 129 15.35 5.29 -14.96
N GLN A 130 15.91 5.17 -13.75
CA GLN A 130 15.98 3.90 -13.03
C GLN A 130 14.57 3.33 -12.80
N PHE A 131 13.62 4.13 -12.31
CA PHE A 131 12.26 3.66 -12.07
C PHE A 131 11.48 3.38 -13.36
N ILE A 132 11.68 4.16 -14.41
CA ILE A 132 11.10 3.91 -15.74
C ILE A 132 11.58 2.55 -16.28
N ASN A 133 12.88 2.26 -16.19
CA ASN A 133 13.44 0.97 -16.61
C ASN A 133 12.88 -0.19 -15.78
N LEU A 134 12.82 -0.04 -14.44
CA LEU A 134 12.27 -1.05 -13.52
C LEU A 134 10.80 -1.37 -13.82
N ALA A 135 10.02 -0.39 -14.27
CA ALA A 135 8.61 -0.58 -14.63
C ALA A 135 8.40 -1.05 -16.08
N GLY A 136 9.47 -1.33 -16.84
CA GLY A 136 9.37 -1.73 -18.25
C GLY A 136 8.73 -0.66 -19.13
N LEU A 137 8.99 0.63 -18.82
CA LEU A 137 8.48 1.78 -19.57
C LEU A 137 9.58 2.51 -20.38
N ALA A 138 10.74 1.86 -20.56
CA ALA A 138 11.80 2.38 -21.41
C ALA A 138 11.30 2.58 -22.85
N GLY A 139 11.60 3.75 -23.43
CA GLY A 139 11.10 4.18 -24.74
C GLY A 139 9.77 4.93 -24.72
N PHE A 140 9.12 5.03 -23.53
CA PHE A 140 7.84 5.75 -23.35
C PHE A 140 7.99 7.01 -22.48
N GLU A 141 9.22 7.45 -22.20
CA GLU A 141 9.53 8.57 -21.30
C GLU A 141 8.80 9.84 -21.67
N LYS A 142 8.71 10.15 -22.97
CA LYS A 142 8.11 11.36 -23.53
C LYS A 142 6.63 11.22 -23.86
N TYR A 143 6.01 10.07 -23.61
CA TYR A 143 4.58 9.84 -23.88
C TYR A 143 3.73 10.49 -22.80
N TYR A 144 2.58 11.01 -23.19
CA TYR A 144 1.56 11.52 -22.30
C TYR A 144 0.62 10.40 -21.83
N PRO A 145 -0.06 10.54 -20.67
CA PRO A 145 -0.97 9.51 -20.15
C PRO A 145 -2.02 9.00 -21.14
N ALA A 146 -2.55 9.88 -22.00
CA ALA A 146 -3.54 9.52 -23.03
C ALA A 146 -2.99 8.59 -24.12
N GLN A 147 -1.67 8.46 -24.25
CA GLN A 147 -1.00 7.62 -25.24
C GLN A 147 -0.58 6.25 -24.66
N LEU A 148 -0.84 6.01 -23.36
CA LEU A 148 -0.47 4.80 -22.66
C LEU A 148 -1.63 3.81 -22.61
N SER A 149 -1.32 2.50 -22.61
CA SER A 149 -2.29 1.49 -22.22
C SER A 149 -2.64 1.63 -20.72
N GLY A 150 -3.76 1.03 -20.29
CA GLY A 150 -4.16 1.03 -18.88
C GLY A 150 -3.08 0.46 -17.94
N GLY A 151 -2.44 -0.65 -18.36
CA GLY A 151 -1.33 -1.26 -17.61
C GLY A 151 -0.09 -0.35 -17.54
N MET A 152 0.30 0.29 -18.65
CA MET A 152 1.41 1.25 -18.66
C MET A 152 1.13 2.46 -17.78
N SER A 153 -0.09 3.02 -17.86
CA SER A 153 -0.52 4.13 -17.01
C SER A 153 -0.48 3.74 -15.52
N LYS A 154 -0.87 2.50 -15.20
CA LYS A 154 -0.81 1.99 -13.82
C LYS A 154 0.62 1.83 -13.34
N ARG A 155 1.52 1.25 -14.15
CA ARG A 155 2.97 1.17 -13.84
C ARG A 155 3.55 2.55 -13.58
N ALA A 156 3.30 3.52 -14.46
CA ALA A 156 3.75 4.90 -14.28
C ALA A 156 3.21 5.53 -12.98
N SER A 157 1.95 5.28 -12.62
CA SER A 157 1.36 5.77 -11.36
C SER A 157 2.02 5.16 -10.11
N ILE A 158 2.38 3.88 -10.15
CA ILE A 158 3.07 3.20 -9.05
C ILE A 158 4.49 3.76 -8.89
N ILE A 159 5.27 3.81 -9.97
CA ILE A 159 6.65 4.30 -9.87
C ILE A 159 6.73 5.80 -9.56
N ARG A 160 5.74 6.60 -9.90
CA ARG A 160 5.63 8.00 -9.44
C ARG A 160 5.61 8.10 -7.92
N ALA A 161 4.88 7.20 -7.25
CA ALA A 161 4.81 7.18 -5.80
C ALA A 161 6.07 6.58 -5.14
N LEU A 162 6.77 5.67 -5.84
CA LEU A 162 7.99 5.04 -5.36
C LEU A 162 9.23 5.93 -5.56
N ALA A 163 9.27 6.68 -6.66
CA ALA A 163 10.48 7.38 -7.10
C ALA A 163 11.01 8.42 -6.11
N TYR A 164 10.14 9.12 -5.37
CA TYR A 164 10.61 10.09 -4.38
C TYR A 164 10.94 9.49 -3.01
N GLU A 165 10.93 8.16 -2.91
CA GLU A 165 11.35 7.38 -1.73
C GLU A 165 10.70 7.89 -0.43
N PRO A 166 9.35 7.80 -0.32
CA PRO A 166 8.65 8.16 0.92
C PRO A 166 8.93 7.14 2.02
N ALA A 167 8.73 7.50 3.28
CA ALA A 167 8.88 6.58 4.40
C ALA A 167 7.92 5.39 4.32
N VAL A 168 6.70 5.64 3.83
CA VAL A 168 5.62 4.64 3.67
C VAL A 168 4.89 4.87 2.36
N ILE A 169 4.51 3.78 1.68
CA ILE A 169 3.68 3.80 0.48
C ILE A 169 2.33 3.18 0.80
N LEU A 170 1.28 3.92 0.53
CA LEU A 170 -0.10 3.52 0.71
C LEU A 170 -0.70 3.19 -0.65
N MET A 171 -1.17 1.96 -0.86
CA MET A 171 -1.73 1.50 -2.12
C MET A 171 -3.17 1.05 -1.93
N ASP A 172 -4.10 1.70 -2.61
CA ASP A 172 -5.55 1.45 -2.52
C ASP A 172 -6.01 0.65 -3.74
N GLU A 173 -6.13 -0.67 -3.62
CA GLU A 173 -6.50 -1.63 -4.68
C GLU A 173 -5.77 -1.36 -6.02
N PRO A 174 -4.42 -1.27 -6.04
CA PRO A 174 -3.69 -0.75 -7.19
C PRO A 174 -3.83 -1.63 -8.42
N PHE A 175 -4.17 -2.90 -8.29
CA PHE A 175 -4.26 -3.85 -9.40
C PHE A 175 -5.70 -4.28 -9.73
N GLY A 176 -6.72 -3.74 -9.02
CA GLY A 176 -8.12 -4.11 -9.18
C GLY A 176 -8.64 -4.11 -10.62
N PRO A 177 -8.46 -3.05 -11.41
CA PRO A 177 -9.01 -2.94 -12.77
C PRO A 177 -8.23 -3.69 -13.86
N LEU A 178 -7.19 -4.46 -13.51
CA LEU A 178 -6.32 -5.14 -14.47
C LEU A 178 -6.75 -6.58 -14.72
N ASP A 179 -6.50 -7.06 -15.95
CA ASP A 179 -6.61 -8.48 -16.27
C ASP A 179 -5.60 -9.33 -15.47
N ALA A 180 -5.86 -10.63 -15.39
CA ALA A 180 -5.10 -11.53 -14.53
C ALA A 180 -3.59 -11.59 -14.90
N GLN A 181 -3.25 -11.59 -16.20
CA GLN A 181 -1.86 -11.70 -16.64
C GLN A 181 -1.08 -10.42 -16.33
N THR A 182 -1.64 -9.27 -16.69
CA THR A 182 -1.05 -7.95 -16.39
C THR A 182 -0.89 -7.76 -14.88
N ARG A 183 -1.86 -8.21 -14.08
CA ARG A 183 -1.81 -8.15 -12.62
C ARG A 183 -0.63 -8.95 -12.06
N MET A 184 -0.45 -10.22 -12.48
CA MET A 184 0.66 -11.05 -12.02
C MET A 184 2.03 -10.45 -12.35
N VAL A 185 2.18 -9.91 -13.56
CA VAL A 185 3.42 -9.22 -13.97
C VAL A 185 3.71 -8.03 -13.06
N LEU A 186 2.70 -7.19 -12.79
CA LEU A 186 2.87 -6.00 -11.95
C LEU A 186 3.11 -6.30 -10.48
N GLN A 187 2.52 -7.38 -9.95
CA GLN A 187 2.79 -7.88 -8.61
C GLN A 187 4.24 -8.34 -8.48
N ASP A 188 4.75 -9.09 -9.46
CA ASP A 188 6.12 -9.57 -9.51
C ASP A 188 7.12 -8.40 -9.61
N GLU A 189 6.85 -7.42 -10.48
CA GLU A 189 7.64 -6.20 -10.60
C GLU A 189 7.64 -5.39 -9.29
N LEU A 190 6.49 -5.22 -8.65
CA LEU A 190 6.37 -4.53 -7.37
C LEU A 190 7.20 -5.22 -6.27
N LEU A 191 7.12 -6.55 -6.18
CA LEU A 191 7.92 -7.31 -5.22
C LEU A 191 9.42 -7.15 -5.46
N LYS A 192 9.88 -7.24 -6.70
CA LYS A 192 11.30 -7.03 -7.07
C LYS A 192 11.78 -5.64 -6.66
N ILE A 193 10.98 -4.60 -6.92
CA ILE A 193 11.30 -3.23 -6.50
C ILE A 193 11.37 -3.15 -4.98
N TRP A 194 10.36 -3.72 -4.30
CA TRP A 194 10.28 -3.71 -2.84
C TRP A 194 11.44 -4.47 -2.19
N GLU A 195 11.83 -5.63 -2.71
CA GLU A 195 12.95 -6.43 -2.18
C GLU A 195 14.29 -5.69 -2.26
N GLN A 196 14.48 -4.86 -3.29
CA GLN A 196 15.68 -4.02 -3.45
C GLN A 196 15.68 -2.80 -2.52
N LYS A 197 14.52 -2.15 -2.37
CA LYS A 197 14.43 -0.85 -1.67
C LYS A 197 13.97 -0.96 -0.23
N ARG A 198 13.26 -2.04 0.14
CA ARG A 198 12.71 -2.27 1.48
C ARG A 198 11.91 -1.09 2.04
N GLN A 199 11.16 -0.40 1.17
CA GLN A 199 10.22 0.63 1.60
C GLN A 199 9.04 0.00 2.32
N THR A 200 8.49 0.68 3.32
CA THR A 200 7.28 0.21 4.00
C THR A 200 6.07 0.36 3.07
N ILE A 201 5.30 -0.70 2.89
CA ILE A 201 4.09 -0.69 2.05
C ILE A 201 2.86 -1.10 2.85
N VAL A 202 1.80 -0.29 2.76
CA VAL A 202 0.45 -0.64 3.22
C VAL A 202 -0.43 -0.80 1.97
N PHE A 203 -0.83 -2.02 1.72
CA PHE A 203 -1.49 -2.42 0.49
C PHE A 203 -2.93 -2.90 0.78
N VAL A 204 -3.91 -2.23 0.25
CA VAL A 204 -5.32 -2.63 0.34
C VAL A 204 -5.69 -3.48 -0.86
N THR A 205 -6.31 -4.61 -0.62
CA THR A 205 -6.86 -5.48 -1.66
C THR A 205 -8.10 -6.23 -1.17
N HIS A 206 -8.88 -6.74 -2.09
CA HIS A 206 -9.96 -7.71 -1.83
C HIS A 206 -9.59 -9.13 -2.32
N ASP A 207 -8.43 -9.29 -2.96
CA ASP A 207 -7.93 -10.56 -3.45
C ASP A 207 -7.04 -11.22 -2.36
N LEU A 208 -7.47 -12.39 -1.86
CA LEU A 208 -6.78 -13.09 -0.78
C LEU A 208 -5.47 -13.73 -1.24
N VAL A 209 -5.37 -14.14 -2.50
CA VAL A 209 -4.13 -14.67 -3.09
C VAL A 209 -3.09 -13.56 -3.12
N GLU A 210 -3.47 -12.38 -3.65
CA GLU A 210 -2.63 -11.19 -3.68
C GLU A 210 -2.15 -10.79 -2.27
N ALA A 211 -3.07 -10.80 -1.31
CA ALA A 211 -2.76 -10.43 0.07
C ALA A 211 -1.66 -11.34 0.67
N VAL A 212 -1.79 -12.65 0.50
CA VAL A 212 -0.79 -13.62 1.02
C VAL A 212 0.51 -13.56 0.21
N ALA A 213 0.40 -13.48 -1.13
CA ALA A 213 1.56 -13.48 -2.01
C ALA A 213 2.54 -12.32 -1.73
N LEU A 214 2.00 -11.13 -1.44
CA LEU A 214 2.80 -9.92 -1.30
C LEU A 214 3.27 -9.66 0.15
N ALA A 215 2.45 -9.97 1.15
CA ALA A 215 2.62 -9.46 2.51
C ALA A 215 3.60 -10.25 3.39
N ASP A 216 4.20 -9.56 4.34
CA ASP A 216 4.79 -10.15 5.54
C ASP A 216 3.71 -10.36 6.61
N ARG A 217 2.70 -9.46 6.66
CA ARG A 217 1.50 -9.59 7.51
C ARG A 217 0.25 -9.20 6.76
N VAL A 218 -0.84 -9.95 7.01
CA VAL A 218 -2.18 -9.66 6.48
C VAL A 218 -3.08 -9.22 7.64
N VAL A 219 -3.62 -8.01 7.54
CA VAL A 219 -4.62 -7.46 8.47
C VAL A 219 -6.00 -7.71 7.92
N VAL A 220 -6.84 -8.42 8.68
CA VAL A 220 -8.23 -8.70 8.30
C VAL A 220 -9.16 -7.72 9.01
N ILE A 221 -9.96 -6.98 8.25
CA ILE A 221 -10.95 -6.03 8.75
C ILE A 221 -12.36 -6.61 8.61
N THR A 222 -13.17 -6.48 9.67
CA THR A 222 -14.58 -6.93 9.73
C THR A 222 -15.48 -6.10 8.80
N HIS A 223 -16.72 -6.53 8.65
CA HIS A 223 -17.80 -5.67 8.10
C HIS A 223 -17.91 -4.36 8.87
N ARG A 224 -18.58 -3.37 8.25
CA ARG A 224 -18.85 -2.06 8.86
C ARG A 224 -19.65 -2.19 10.17
N PRO A 225 -19.19 -1.51 11.25
CA PRO A 225 -17.99 -0.68 11.37
C PRO A 225 -16.71 -1.54 11.36
N GLY A 226 -15.75 -1.16 10.50
CA GLY A 226 -14.51 -1.93 10.34
C GLY A 226 -13.69 -1.93 11.62
N GLN A 227 -13.32 -3.12 12.07
CA GLN A 227 -12.42 -3.38 13.19
C GLN A 227 -11.38 -4.41 12.75
N ILE A 228 -10.21 -4.44 13.38
CA ILE A 228 -9.26 -5.52 13.12
C ILE A 228 -9.79 -6.81 13.73
N LYS A 229 -10.05 -7.80 12.88
CA LYS A 229 -10.48 -9.14 13.28
C LYS A 229 -9.32 -10.03 13.67
N ASP A 230 -8.27 -10.05 12.85
CA ASP A 230 -7.06 -10.82 13.07
C ASP A 230 -5.89 -10.21 12.28
N ILE A 231 -4.68 -10.57 12.66
CA ILE A 231 -3.45 -10.25 11.95
C ILE A 231 -2.67 -11.54 11.73
N ILE A 232 -2.48 -11.92 10.47
CA ILE A 232 -1.83 -13.16 10.08
C ILE A 232 -0.39 -12.86 9.67
N ASN A 233 0.58 -13.47 10.32
CA ASN A 233 1.98 -13.47 9.86
C ASN A 233 2.13 -14.46 8.71
N VAL A 234 2.75 -14.03 7.62
CA VAL A 234 3.00 -14.86 6.44
C VAL A 234 4.43 -15.36 6.50
N SER A 235 4.61 -16.64 6.88
CA SER A 235 5.93 -17.25 7.10
C SER A 235 6.62 -17.71 5.82
N MET A 236 6.12 -17.31 4.65
CA MET A 236 6.71 -17.65 3.35
C MET A 236 8.07 -16.98 3.16
N LYS A 237 9.06 -17.77 2.71
CA LYS A 237 10.40 -17.26 2.41
C LYS A 237 10.37 -16.26 1.26
N ARG A 238 11.36 -15.35 1.24
CA ARG A 238 11.64 -14.44 0.12
C ARG A 238 12.97 -14.81 -0.55
N PRO A 239 13.21 -14.56 -1.86
CA PRO A 239 12.26 -13.91 -2.79
C PRO A 239 11.07 -14.81 -3.14
N ARG A 240 9.92 -14.20 -3.43
CA ARG A 240 8.71 -14.92 -3.85
C ARG A 240 8.52 -14.83 -5.36
N ASN A 241 8.10 -15.94 -5.98
CA ASN A 241 7.74 -15.98 -7.39
C ASN A 241 6.21 -15.92 -7.52
N ILE A 242 5.67 -14.82 -8.01
CA ILE A 242 4.23 -14.62 -8.16
C ILE A 242 3.62 -15.66 -9.11
N PHE A 243 4.33 -16.03 -10.16
CA PHE A 243 3.82 -17.00 -11.16
C PHE A 243 3.71 -18.43 -10.62
N GLU A 244 4.45 -18.76 -9.55
CA GLU A 244 4.43 -20.09 -8.92
C GLU A 244 4.02 -20.01 -7.44
N ILE A 245 3.37 -18.94 -7.04
CA ILE A 245 3.08 -18.64 -5.63
C ILE A 245 2.33 -19.77 -4.90
N HIS A 246 1.41 -20.46 -5.60
CA HIS A 246 0.65 -21.59 -5.06
C HIS A 246 1.52 -22.83 -4.75
N ARG A 247 2.73 -22.90 -5.31
CA ARG A 247 3.67 -24.01 -5.04
C ARG A 247 4.67 -23.66 -3.93
N GLN A 248 4.66 -22.41 -3.47
CA GLN A 248 5.62 -21.97 -2.46
C GLN A 248 5.21 -22.49 -1.09
N GLU A 249 6.19 -23.06 -0.37
CA GLU A 249 6.00 -23.55 1.00
C GLU A 249 5.41 -22.47 1.91
N GLY A 250 4.36 -22.81 2.67
CA GLY A 250 3.65 -21.90 3.58
C GLY A 250 2.50 -21.11 2.93
N PHE A 251 2.32 -21.16 1.59
CA PHE A 251 1.23 -20.46 0.95
C PHE A 251 -0.14 -21.02 1.35
N ASP A 252 -0.33 -22.33 1.24
CA ASP A 252 -1.61 -22.99 1.53
C ASP A 252 -2.02 -22.81 3.00
N GLU A 253 -1.06 -22.82 3.92
CA GLU A 253 -1.31 -22.59 5.35
C GLU A 253 -1.82 -21.14 5.58
N ALA A 254 -1.08 -20.16 5.08
CA ALA A 254 -1.44 -18.74 5.24
C ALA A 254 -2.77 -18.41 4.55
N TYR A 255 -2.96 -18.89 3.31
CA TYR A 255 -4.20 -18.71 2.56
C TYR A 255 -5.38 -19.42 3.23
N GLY A 256 -5.21 -20.66 3.67
CA GLY A 256 -6.27 -21.43 4.35
C GLY A 256 -6.72 -20.76 5.64
N ARG A 257 -5.77 -20.24 6.45
CA ARG A 257 -6.09 -19.45 7.64
C ARG A 257 -6.86 -18.19 7.29
N LEU A 258 -6.39 -17.42 6.31
CA LEU A 258 -7.03 -16.20 5.84
C LEU A 258 -8.44 -16.48 5.31
N TRP A 259 -8.60 -17.50 4.47
CA TRP A 259 -9.88 -17.93 3.92
C TRP A 259 -10.88 -18.30 4.99
N ASN A 260 -10.47 -19.05 6.02
CA ASN A 260 -11.35 -19.43 7.11
C ASN A 260 -11.90 -18.23 7.88
N ILE A 261 -11.06 -17.22 8.17
CA ILE A 261 -11.50 -15.99 8.84
C ILE A 261 -12.45 -15.22 7.92
N PHE A 262 -12.09 -15.09 6.65
CA PHE A 262 -12.86 -14.30 5.67
C PHE A 262 -14.23 -14.92 5.37
N ARG A 263 -14.31 -16.25 5.28
CA ARG A 263 -15.57 -16.99 5.10
C ARG A 263 -16.57 -16.72 6.21
N HIS A 264 -16.13 -16.64 7.46
CA HIS A 264 -16.98 -16.31 8.59
C HIS A 264 -17.51 -14.87 8.52
N GLU A 265 -16.69 -13.94 8.05
CA GLU A 265 -17.12 -12.55 7.87
C GLU A 265 -18.11 -12.39 6.70
N LEU A 266 -18.04 -13.20 5.68
CA LEU A 266 -18.98 -13.13 4.55
C LEU A 266 -20.29 -13.87 4.79
N ASN A 267 -20.50 -14.52 5.94
CA ASN A 267 -21.64 -15.43 6.19
C ASN A 267 -21.81 -16.49 5.09
N ILE A 268 -20.72 -16.89 4.42
CA ILE A 268 -20.76 -17.90 3.36
C ILE A 268 -20.79 -19.28 4.03
N GLY A 269 -21.94 -19.96 3.97
CA GLY A 269 -22.02 -21.40 4.12
C GLY A 269 -22.34 -21.91 5.51
N MET A 270 -23.47 -21.53 6.07
CA MET A 270 -24.25 -22.33 6.98
C MET A 270 -25.69 -22.47 6.43
N HIS A 271 -25.81 -23.15 5.32
CA HIS A 271 -27.09 -23.75 4.86
C HIS A 271 -26.81 -25.14 4.35
#